data_23ee9fabe88590c504f1afe99f41f249
#
_entry.id   23ee9fabe88590c504f1afe99f41f249
#
_cell.length_a   1.000
_cell.length_b   1.000
_cell.length_c   1.000
_cell.angle_alpha   90.00
_cell.angle_beta   90.00
_cell.angle_gamma   90.00
#
_symmetry.space_group_name_H-M   'P 1'
#
loop_
_entity.id
_entity.type
_entity.pdbx_description
1 polymer ?
#
loop_
_entity_poly.entity_id
_entity_poly.type
_entity_poly.pdbx_seq_one_letter_code
_entity_poly.pdbx_strand_id
1 'polypeptide(L)'
;NALKAAFDWKVRKNIAKGNPELGSKVLHFEKCFHGRSGYTLSLTDSPDPRKVKYFPKFDWPRVSAPAIHFPLDDHSLEDVKNREQKSIKEIKDAIINNPNDIACIIIEPIQGEGGDNHFRPEFFVKLKEICLENDILLIYDEVQTGVGITGEMWAHQHLCKINCECGSLDHCIPIEPDIISFGKKTQCCGIFAGKRIDEVENNVFQESSRINSTWGGNLVDMV
;
A
#
# COMPACT_ATOMS: atom_id res chain seq x y z
N ASN A 1 3.54 8.03 -8.66
CA ASN A 1 4.96 7.64 -8.65
C ASN A 1 5.19 6.36 -7.85
N ALA A 2 4.56 6.12 -6.68
CA ALA A 2 4.70 4.89 -5.92
C ALA A 2 4.47 3.63 -6.77
N LEU A 3 3.37 3.60 -7.54
CA LEU A 3 3.06 2.49 -8.43
C LEU A 3 4.09 2.32 -9.55
N LYS A 4 4.59 3.43 -10.13
CA LYS A 4 5.65 3.36 -11.15
C LYS A 4 6.93 2.73 -10.59
N ALA A 5 7.31 3.10 -9.36
CA ALA A 5 8.46 2.50 -8.69
C ALA A 5 8.24 1.01 -8.44
N ALA A 6 7.03 0.62 -8.04
CA ALA A 6 6.70 -0.78 -7.81
C ALA A 6 6.69 -1.61 -9.09
N PHE A 7 6.14 -1.10 -10.19
CA PHE A 7 6.15 -1.77 -11.49
C PHE A 7 7.57 -1.98 -12.01
N ASP A 8 8.39 -0.93 -12.01
CA ASP A 8 9.78 -1.00 -12.45
C ASP A 8 10.57 -2.01 -11.61
N TRP A 9 10.44 -1.95 -10.29
CA TRP A 9 11.09 -2.88 -9.38
C TRP A 9 10.66 -4.34 -9.66
N LYS A 10 9.37 -4.61 -9.81
CA LYS A 10 8.87 -5.97 -10.02
C LYS A 10 9.33 -6.56 -11.34
N VAL A 11 9.26 -5.78 -12.40
CA VAL A 11 9.73 -6.22 -13.73
C VAL A 11 11.23 -6.54 -13.70
N ARG A 12 12.05 -5.65 -13.13
CA ARG A 12 13.51 -5.89 -12.99
C ARG A 12 13.80 -7.11 -12.13
N LYS A 13 13.06 -7.30 -11.05
CA LYS A 13 13.18 -8.47 -10.17
C LYS A 13 12.87 -9.76 -10.94
N ASN A 14 11.83 -9.76 -11.76
CA ASN A 14 11.46 -10.90 -12.61
C ASN A 14 12.53 -11.19 -13.65
N ILE A 15 13.03 -10.19 -14.36
CA ILE A 15 14.11 -10.34 -15.35
C ILE A 15 15.35 -10.94 -14.70
N ALA A 16 15.76 -10.43 -13.53
CA ALA A 16 16.92 -10.93 -12.79
C ALA A 16 16.78 -12.40 -12.37
N LYS A 17 15.55 -12.90 -12.21
CA LYS A 17 15.23 -14.31 -11.91
C LYS A 17 14.99 -15.17 -13.16
N GLY A 18 15.12 -14.61 -14.36
CA GLY A 18 14.84 -15.30 -15.62
C GLY A 18 13.34 -15.50 -15.90
N ASN A 19 12.47 -14.75 -15.21
CA ASN A 19 11.04 -14.74 -15.46
C ASN A 19 10.68 -13.75 -16.59
N PRO A 20 9.48 -13.85 -17.20
CA PRO A 20 8.98 -12.85 -18.15
C PRO A 20 8.89 -11.44 -17.53
N GLU A 21 8.83 -10.41 -18.39
CA GLU A 21 8.65 -8.99 -18.01
C GLU A 21 7.23 -8.71 -17.48
N LEU A 22 6.86 -9.40 -16.39
CA LEU A 22 5.60 -9.24 -15.69
C LEU A 22 5.78 -8.31 -14.47
N GLY A 23 4.69 -7.77 -13.97
CA GLY A 23 4.71 -6.84 -12.82
C GLY A 23 3.82 -5.64 -13.06
N SER A 24 2.67 -5.84 -13.72
CA SER A 24 1.77 -4.77 -14.17
C SER A 24 0.53 -4.58 -13.28
N LYS A 25 0.32 -5.45 -12.29
CA LYS A 25 -0.88 -5.46 -11.47
C LYS A 25 -0.65 -4.95 -10.08
N VAL A 26 -1.67 -4.31 -9.52
CA VAL A 26 -1.72 -3.79 -8.16
C VAL A 26 -2.87 -4.45 -7.42
N LEU A 27 -2.59 -5.05 -6.28
CA LEU A 27 -3.62 -5.54 -5.39
C LEU A 27 -4.04 -4.42 -4.43
N HIS A 28 -5.34 -4.22 -4.29
CA HIS A 28 -5.92 -3.16 -3.48
C HIS A 28 -7.20 -3.62 -2.79
N PHE A 29 -7.76 -2.77 -1.92
CA PHE A 29 -8.87 -3.15 -1.05
C PHE A 29 -10.19 -2.47 -1.44
N GLU A 30 -11.30 -3.09 -1.07
CA GLU A 30 -12.61 -2.44 -1.10
C GLU A 30 -12.59 -1.15 -0.25
N LYS A 31 -13.43 -0.18 -0.61
CA LYS A 31 -13.58 1.12 0.07
C LYS A 31 -12.29 1.97 0.14
N CYS A 32 -11.26 1.66 -0.62
CA CYS A 32 -10.04 2.46 -0.66
C CYS A 32 -10.17 3.69 -1.56
N PHE A 33 -9.35 4.70 -1.29
CA PHE A 33 -9.23 5.89 -2.12
C PHE A 33 -7.77 6.27 -2.34
N HIS A 34 -7.28 6.03 -3.57
CA HIS A 34 -5.88 6.30 -3.92
C HIS A 34 -5.70 7.38 -4.99
N GLY A 35 -6.78 8.01 -5.43
CA GLY A 35 -6.75 9.09 -6.42
C GLY A 35 -7.83 8.97 -7.49
N ARG A 36 -7.82 9.93 -8.44
CA ARG A 36 -8.89 10.11 -9.43
C ARG A 36 -8.40 10.17 -10.87
N SER A 37 -7.15 9.83 -11.15
CA SER A 37 -6.58 9.87 -12.49
C SER A 37 -5.65 8.69 -12.76
N GLY A 38 -5.57 8.26 -14.01
CA GLY A 38 -4.66 7.21 -14.47
C GLY A 38 -4.72 5.92 -13.61
N TYR A 39 -3.58 5.46 -13.18
CA TYR A 39 -3.45 4.25 -12.36
C TYR A 39 -4.27 4.30 -11.07
N THR A 40 -4.24 5.43 -10.38
CA THR A 40 -4.87 5.55 -9.06
C THR A 40 -6.40 5.54 -9.11
N LEU A 41 -7.01 5.98 -10.22
CA LEU A 41 -8.44 5.86 -10.44
C LEU A 41 -8.89 4.39 -10.50
N SER A 42 -8.04 3.51 -11.04
CA SER A 42 -8.33 2.08 -11.12
C SER A 42 -8.39 1.40 -9.76
N LEU A 43 -7.66 1.95 -8.79
CA LEU A 43 -7.62 1.44 -7.41
C LEU A 43 -8.78 1.96 -6.56
N THR A 44 -9.26 3.19 -6.83
CA THR A 44 -10.26 3.83 -5.99
C THR A 44 -11.60 3.11 -6.05
N ASP A 45 -12.12 2.76 -4.87
CA ASP A 45 -13.42 2.14 -4.62
C ASP A 45 -14.25 3.02 -3.68
N SER A 46 -14.62 4.19 -4.21
CA SER A 46 -15.36 5.20 -3.45
C SER A 46 -16.81 4.80 -3.23
N PRO A 47 -17.39 5.06 -2.04
CA PRO A 47 -18.82 4.94 -1.82
C PRO A 47 -19.66 5.89 -2.69
N ASP A 48 -19.05 6.95 -3.23
CA ASP A 48 -19.70 7.83 -4.22
C ASP A 48 -19.34 7.38 -5.65
N PRO A 49 -20.26 6.68 -6.35
CA PRO A 49 -20.00 6.14 -7.69
C PRO A 49 -19.71 7.22 -8.74
N ARG A 50 -20.12 8.47 -8.52
CA ARG A 50 -19.88 9.58 -9.46
C ARG A 50 -18.39 9.88 -9.62
N LYS A 51 -17.56 9.52 -8.62
CA LYS A 51 -16.11 9.74 -8.65
C LYS A 51 -15.37 8.81 -9.61
N VAL A 52 -15.96 7.65 -9.94
CA VAL A 52 -15.27 6.57 -10.65
C VAL A 52 -16.05 6.02 -11.86
N LYS A 53 -17.33 6.39 -12.00
CA LYS A 53 -18.22 5.87 -13.04
C LYS A 53 -17.84 6.41 -14.42
N TYR A 54 -17.93 5.54 -15.43
CA TYR A 54 -17.70 5.84 -16.85
C TYR A 54 -16.25 6.17 -17.24
N PHE A 55 -15.29 6.09 -16.33
CA PHE A 55 -13.89 6.27 -16.66
C PHE A 55 -13.22 4.91 -16.91
N PRO A 56 -12.34 4.79 -17.92
CA PRO A 56 -11.55 3.59 -18.16
C PRO A 56 -10.67 3.26 -16.94
N LYS A 57 -10.57 1.97 -16.62
CA LYS A 57 -9.78 1.46 -15.50
C LYS A 57 -9.04 0.20 -15.92
N PHE A 58 -7.93 -0.06 -15.24
CA PHE A 58 -7.24 -1.34 -15.29
C PHE A 58 -8.01 -2.37 -14.44
N ASP A 59 -8.08 -3.59 -14.93
CA ASP A 59 -8.69 -4.72 -14.21
C ASP A 59 -7.65 -5.35 -13.27
N TRP A 60 -7.45 -4.72 -12.13
CA TRP A 60 -6.53 -5.14 -11.09
C TRP A 60 -7.27 -5.81 -9.93
N PRO A 61 -6.65 -6.81 -9.25
CA PRO A 61 -7.33 -7.54 -8.19
C PRO A 61 -7.68 -6.65 -7.00
N ARG A 62 -8.97 -6.67 -6.62
CA ARG A 62 -9.52 -6.01 -5.45
C ARG A 62 -9.99 -7.06 -4.47
N VAL A 63 -9.64 -6.89 -3.19
CA VAL A 63 -9.98 -7.80 -2.11
C VAL A 63 -10.77 -7.10 -1.01
N SER A 64 -11.46 -7.88 -0.19
CA SER A 64 -12.25 -7.34 0.91
C SER A 64 -11.37 -6.67 1.97
N ALA A 65 -11.86 -5.55 2.54
CA ALA A 65 -11.20 -4.79 3.60
C ALA A 65 -11.74 -5.24 4.97
N PRO A 66 -10.90 -5.83 5.85
CA PRO A 66 -11.35 -6.36 7.14
C PRO A 66 -11.41 -5.28 8.23
N ALA A 67 -12.27 -4.28 8.04
CA ALA A 67 -12.41 -3.17 8.97
C ALA A 67 -12.89 -3.61 10.36
N ILE A 68 -12.36 -2.96 11.41
CA ILE A 68 -12.82 -3.10 12.79
C ILE A 68 -14.20 -2.45 12.93
N HIS A 69 -15.10 -3.12 13.66
CA HIS A 69 -16.32 -2.52 14.16
C HIS A 69 -16.19 -2.20 15.64
N PHE A 70 -16.51 -0.98 16.02
CA PHE A 70 -16.46 -0.55 17.42
C PHE A 70 -17.86 -0.65 18.07
N PRO A 71 -17.94 -0.99 19.38
CA PRO A 71 -16.82 -1.33 20.28
C PRO A 71 -16.18 -2.67 19.91
N LEU A 72 -14.85 -2.77 20.15
CA LEU A 72 -14.11 -4.01 19.94
C LEU A 72 -14.25 -4.91 21.17
N ASP A 73 -15.32 -5.67 21.25
CA ASP A 73 -15.56 -6.72 22.23
C ASP A 73 -15.19 -8.11 21.70
N ASP A 74 -15.35 -9.16 22.49
CA ASP A 74 -14.96 -10.51 22.08
C ASP A 74 -15.71 -10.99 20.83
N HIS A 75 -16.98 -10.62 20.65
CA HIS A 75 -17.77 -11.00 19.50
C HIS A 75 -17.31 -10.27 18.24
N SER A 76 -17.13 -8.95 18.31
CA SER A 76 -16.66 -8.14 17.19
C SER A 76 -15.20 -8.47 16.82
N LEU A 77 -14.37 -8.87 17.80
CA LEU A 77 -13.02 -9.34 17.56
C LEU A 77 -12.99 -10.65 16.74
N GLU A 78 -13.86 -11.62 17.06
CA GLU A 78 -13.95 -12.87 16.32
C GLU A 78 -14.45 -12.63 14.88
N ASP A 79 -15.44 -11.77 14.70
CA ASP A 79 -15.91 -11.37 13.37
C ASP A 79 -14.81 -10.71 12.52
N VAL A 80 -14.04 -9.80 13.12
CA VAL A 80 -12.90 -9.16 12.43
C VAL A 80 -11.85 -10.18 12.03
N LYS A 81 -11.49 -11.14 12.90
CA LYS A 81 -10.55 -12.22 12.57
C LYS A 81 -11.02 -13.06 11.38
N ASN A 82 -12.31 -13.39 11.33
CA ASN A 82 -12.90 -14.14 10.22
C ASN A 82 -12.82 -13.33 8.90
N ARG A 83 -13.06 -12.03 8.95
CA ARG A 83 -12.89 -11.14 7.77
C ARG A 83 -11.43 -11.01 7.35
N GLU A 84 -10.49 -10.94 8.30
CA GLU A 84 -9.06 -10.98 7.99
C GLU A 84 -8.66 -12.27 7.28
N GLN A 85 -9.11 -13.43 7.77
CA GLN A 85 -8.85 -14.72 7.12
C GLN A 85 -9.41 -14.77 5.70
N LYS A 86 -10.62 -14.24 5.48
CA LYS A 86 -11.22 -14.12 4.15
C LYS A 86 -10.35 -13.24 3.25
N SER A 87 -9.98 -12.04 3.70
CA SER A 87 -9.15 -11.11 2.93
C SER A 87 -7.79 -11.72 2.59
N ILE A 88 -7.12 -12.37 3.54
CA ILE A 88 -5.85 -13.06 3.32
C ILE A 88 -5.98 -14.19 2.29
N LYS A 89 -7.09 -14.94 2.33
CA LYS A 89 -7.36 -15.97 1.31
C LYS A 89 -7.53 -15.33 -0.07
N GLU A 90 -8.32 -14.27 -0.20
CA GLU A 90 -8.52 -13.55 -1.47
C GLU A 90 -7.18 -13.00 -2.03
N ILE A 91 -6.30 -12.48 -1.16
CA ILE A 91 -4.96 -12.02 -1.54
C ILE A 91 -4.14 -13.20 -2.11
N LYS A 92 -4.10 -14.34 -1.41
CA LYS A 92 -3.37 -15.53 -1.88
C LYS A 92 -3.92 -16.06 -3.19
N ASP A 93 -5.24 -16.11 -3.34
CA ASP A 93 -5.90 -16.53 -4.56
C ASP A 93 -5.56 -15.56 -5.73
N ALA A 94 -5.53 -14.25 -5.48
CA ALA A 94 -5.12 -13.26 -6.46
C ALA A 94 -3.65 -13.44 -6.90
N ILE A 95 -2.74 -13.76 -5.99
CA ILE A 95 -1.33 -14.03 -6.29
C ILE A 95 -1.20 -15.31 -7.14
N ILE A 96 -1.90 -16.37 -6.78
CA ILE A 96 -1.91 -17.63 -7.54
C ILE A 96 -2.44 -17.42 -8.96
N ASN A 97 -3.49 -16.65 -9.12
CA ASN A 97 -4.12 -16.35 -10.42
C ASN A 97 -3.32 -15.37 -11.27
N ASN A 98 -2.32 -14.68 -10.70
CA ASN A 98 -1.47 -13.71 -11.39
C ASN A 98 0.01 -13.96 -11.05
N PRO A 99 0.57 -15.12 -11.44
CA PRO A 99 1.91 -15.51 -11.03
C PRO A 99 2.95 -14.50 -11.55
N ASN A 100 3.77 -13.98 -10.65
CA ASN A 100 4.81 -12.97 -10.89
C ASN A 100 4.32 -11.61 -11.41
N ASP A 101 3.02 -11.36 -11.55
CA ASP A 101 2.50 -10.13 -12.15
C ASP A 101 2.00 -9.07 -11.14
N ILE A 102 1.83 -9.43 -9.87
CA ILE A 102 1.48 -8.45 -8.84
C ILE A 102 2.76 -7.73 -8.38
N ALA A 103 2.82 -6.41 -8.65
CA ALA A 103 3.96 -5.57 -8.30
C ALA A 103 3.91 -5.11 -6.84
N CYS A 104 2.73 -4.76 -6.37
CA CYS A 104 2.54 -4.25 -5.01
C CYS A 104 1.14 -4.52 -4.47
N ILE A 105 1.05 -4.47 -3.14
CA ILE A 105 -0.19 -4.30 -2.39
C ILE A 105 -0.19 -2.87 -1.87
N ILE A 106 -1.28 -2.12 -2.11
CA ILE A 106 -1.46 -0.77 -1.60
C ILE A 106 -2.62 -0.73 -0.61
N ILE A 107 -2.42 -0.06 0.53
CA ILE A 107 -3.43 0.09 1.57
C ILE A 107 -3.26 1.45 2.29
N GLU A 108 -4.37 2.07 2.66
CA GLU A 108 -4.38 3.17 3.61
C GLU A 108 -4.26 2.60 5.03
N PRO A 109 -3.38 3.09 5.93
CA PRO A 109 -3.35 2.63 7.32
C PRO A 109 -4.69 2.80 8.04
N ILE A 110 -5.44 3.84 7.69
CA ILE A 110 -6.85 4.08 8.04
C ILE A 110 -7.53 4.56 6.77
N GLN A 111 -8.57 3.88 6.31
CA GLN A 111 -9.34 4.31 5.15
C GLN A 111 -10.19 5.54 5.51
N GLY A 112 -9.77 6.73 5.11
CA GLY A 112 -10.50 7.95 5.42
C GLY A 112 -11.78 8.11 4.60
N GLU A 113 -11.67 8.23 3.29
CA GLU A 113 -12.83 8.42 2.39
C GLU A 113 -13.78 7.21 2.38
N GLY A 114 -13.25 6.04 2.60
CA GLY A 114 -14.01 4.78 2.67
C GLY A 114 -14.86 4.62 3.92
N GLY A 115 -14.79 5.54 4.89
CA GLY A 115 -15.62 5.56 6.09
C GLY A 115 -14.85 5.41 7.40
N ASP A 116 -13.67 5.97 7.50
CA ASP A 116 -12.79 5.92 8.68
C ASP A 116 -12.57 4.48 9.20
N ASN A 117 -12.32 3.57 8.27
CA ASN A 117 -12.12 2.17 8.59
C ASN A 117 -10.74 1.92 9.17
N HIS A 118 -10.70 1.34 10.35
CA HIS A 118 -9.49 0.91 11.03
C HIS A 118 -9.26 -0.59 10.85
N PHE A 119 -8.00 -1.00 10.89
CA PHE A 119 -7.58 -2.40 10.77
C PHE A 119 -6.74 -2.80 11.97
N ARG A 120 -6.72 -4.10 12.29
CA ARG A 120 -5.85 -4.59 13.35
C ARG A 120 -4.38 -4.65 12.88
N PRO A 121 -3.42 -4.36 13.77
CA PRO A 121 -2.00 -4.48 13.44
C PRO A 121 -1.59 -5.85 12.94
N GLU A 122 -2.21 -6.93 13.44
CA GLU A 122 -1.93 -8.31 13.03
C GLU A 122 -2.22 -8.54 11.55
N PHE A 123 -3.19 -7.83 10.98
CA PHE A 123 -3.48 -7.87 9.56
C PHE A 123 -2.31 -7.31 8.74
N PHE A 124 -1.72 -6.18 9.16
CA PHE A 124 -0.56 -5.59 8.49
C PHE A 124 0.69 -6.47 8.59
N VAL A 125 0.89 -7.17 9.72
CA VAL A 125 1.95 -8.18 9.85
C VAL A 125 1.79 -9.24 8.76
N LYS A 126 0.57 -9.78 8.59
CA LYS A 126 0.30 -10.78 7.55
C LYS A 126 0.48 -10.23 6.14
N LEU A 127 0.09 -8.99 5.86
CA LEU A 127 0.36 -8.36 4.57
C LEU A 127 1.86 -8.27 4.28
N LYS A 128 2.66 -7.85 5.27
CA LYS A 128 4.12 -7.76 5.11
C LYS A 128 4.76 -9.12 4.87
N GLU A 129 4.36 -10.16 5.61
CA GLU A 129 4.82 -11.53 5.40
C GLU A 129 4.54 -12.00 3.96
N ILE A 130 3.29 -11.85 3.48
CA ILE A 130 2.91 -12.23 2.11
C ILE A 130 3.71 -11.46 1.07
N CYS A 131 3.93 -10.17 1.28
CA CYS A 131 4.71 -9.33 0.38
C CYS A 131 6.17 -9.78 0.27
N LEU A 132 6.79 -10.17 1.39
CA LEU A 132 8.15 -10.67 1.42
C LEU A 132 8.27 -12.05 0.75
N GLU A 133 7.34 -12.96 1.03
CA GLU A 133 7.32 -14.33 0.48
C GLU A 133 7.14 -14.36 -1.05
N ASN A 134 6.48 -13.35 -1.64
CA ASN A 134 6.08 -13.35 -3.05
C ASN A 134 6.78 -12.29 -3.90
N ASP A 135 7.85 -11.64 -3.40
CA ASP A 135 8.48 -10.49 -4.07
C ASP A 135 7.44 -9.44 -4.53
N ILE A 136 6.63 -8.99 -3.60
CA ILE A 136 5.63 -7.94 -3.77
C ILE A 136 6.02 -6.78 -2.87
N LEU A 137 5.89 -5.53 -3.31
CA LEU A 137 6.11 -4.36 -2.46
C LEU A 137 4.84 -4.01 -1.68
N LEU A 138 5.01 -3.59 -0.42
CA LEU A 138 3.93 -3.07 0.41
C LEU A 138 3.97 -1.53 0.38
N ILE A 139 2.87 -0.91 -0.06
CA ILE A 139 2.73 0.53 -0.13
C ILE A 139 1.70 0.99 0.89
N TYR A 140 2.08 1.92 1.77
CA TYR A 140 1.12 2.63 2.61
C TYR A 140 0.78 3.98 1.99
N ASP A 141 -0.51 4.19 1.79
CA ASP A 141 -1.04 5.48 1.37
C ASP A 141 -1.34 6.34 2.60
N GLU A 142 -0.36 7.18 2.94
CA GLU A 142 -0.42 8.10 4.08
C GLU A 142 -0.85 9.52 3.67
N VAL A 143 -1.42 9.68 2.47
CA VAL A 143 -1.89 10.97 1.98
C VAL A 143 -2.95 11.59 2.91
N GLN A 144 -3.82 10.75 3.49
CA GLN A 144 -4.81 11.19 4.48
C GLN A 144 -4.26 11.13 5.92
N THR A 145 -3.57 10.06 6.26
CA THR A 145 -3.23 9.70 7.65
C THR A 145 -1.90 10.26 8.13
N GLY A 146 -0.99 10.57 7.23
CA GLY A 146 0.34 11.06 7.56
C GLY A 146 0.38 12.50 8.04
N VAL A 147 1.56 12.94 8.42
CA VAL A 147 1.89 14.30 8.84
C VAL A 147 1.15 14.73 10.11
N GLY A 148 1.23 13.87 11.13
CA GLY A 148 0.88 14.22 12.52
C GLY A 148 -0.60 14.10 12.90
N ILE A 149 -1.52 13.80 11.97
CA ILE A 149 -2.96 13.80 12.28
C ILE A 149 -3.35 12.72 13.31
N THR A 150 -2.58 11.65 13.38
CA THR A 150 -2.81 10.52 14.31
C THR A 150 -1.98 10.62 15.59
N GLY A 151 -1.18 11.69 15.76
CA GLY A 151 -0.27 11.88 16.87
C GLY A 151 1.17 11.40 16.62
N GLU A 152 1.40 10.60 15.60
CA GLU A 152 2.72 10.25 15.08
C GLU A 152 2.91 10.87 13.68
N MET A 153 4.16 11.02 13.21
CA MET A 153 4.42 11.57 11.88
C MET A 153 3.72 10.77 10.78
N TRP A 154 3.73 9.43 10.91
CA TRP A 154 3.04 8.50 10.02
C TRP A 154 2.13 7.58 10.82
N ALA A 155 0.91 7.33 10.34
CA ALA A 155 -0.05 6.48 11.04
C ALA A 155 0.47 5.04 11.24
N HIS A 156 1.25 4.51 10.29
CA HIS A 156 1.82 3.17 10.44
C HIS A 156 2.79 3.03 11.62
N GLN A 157 3.31 4.12 12.18
CA GLN A 157 4.15 4.07 13.39
C GLN A 157 3.38 3.55 14.62
N HIS A 158 2.04 3.66 14.61
CA HIS A 158 1.21 3.03 15.64
C HIS A 158 1.21 1.50 15.51
N LEU A 159 1.37 0.95 14.30
CA LEU A 159 1.37 -0.48 14.07
C LEU A 159 2.58 -1.20 14.68
N CYS A 160 3.70 -0.51 14.80
CA CYS A 160 4.92 -1.04 15.41
C CYS A 160 4.86 -1.09 16.96
N LYS A 161 4.00 -0.27 17.57
CA LYS A 161 3.95 -0.11 19.03
C LYS A 161 3.07 -1.15 19.74
N ILE A 162 2.17 -1.83 19.01
CA ILE A 162 1.03 -2.55 19.61
C ILE A 162 1.32 -4.04 19.84
N ASN A 163 2.26 -4.68 19.14
CA ASN A 163 2.38 -6.16 19.14
C ASN A 163 3.74 -6.72 19.48
N CYS A 164 4.48 -6.07 20.34
CA CYS A 164 5.70 -6.68 20.87
C CYS A 164 5.43 -7.42 22.19
N GLU A 165 4.91 -8.65 22.12
CA GLU A 165 4.90 -9.57 23.26
C GLU A 165 6.31 -9.96 23.71
N CYS A 166 7.33 -9.67 22.90
CA CYS A 166 8.72 -10.04 23.17
C CYS A 166 9.44 -9.15 24.20
N GLY A 167 8.83 -8.05 24.64
CA GLY A 167 9.41 -7.14 25.66
C GLY A 167 10.74 -6.47 25.23
N SER A 168 11.17 -6.64 23.99
CA SER A 168 12.40 -6.10 23.41
C SER A 168 12.13 -5.58 22.00
N LEU A 169 12.47 -4.33 21.75
CA LEU A 169 12.39 -3.70 20.43
C LEU A 169 13.27 -4.39 19.37
N ASP A 170 14.25 -5.18 19.82
CA ASP A 170 15.24 -5.81 18.92
C ASP A 170 14.70 -7.04 18.18
N HIS A 171 13.51 -7.52 18.51
CA HIS A 171 12.91 -8.73 17.94
C HIS A 171 11.60 -8.46 17.21
N CYS A 172 11.13 -7.21 17.17
CA CYS A 172 9.94 -6.85 16.41
C CYS A 172 10.27 -6.80 14.92
N ILE A 173 9.52 -7.56 14.11
CA ILE A 173 9.53 -7.35 12.65
C ILE A 173 8.85 -5.99 12.42
N PRO A 174 9.56 -4.96 11.94
CA PRO A 174 8.94 -3.69 11.65
C PRO A 174 7.83 -3.89 10.61
N ILE A 175 6.62 -3.41 10.91
CA ILE A 175 5.51 -3.38 9.94
C ILE A 175 5.71 -2.14 9.05
N GLU A 176 6.94 -1.88 8.67
CA GLU A 176 7.28 -0.79 7.80
C GLU A 176 6.89 -1.11 6.36
N PRO A 177 6.29 -0.15 5.64
CA PRO A 177 6.04 -0.29 4.22
C PRO A 177 7.36 -0.25 3.43
N ASP A 178 7.29 -0.68 2.18
CA ASP A 178 8.41 -0.51 1.25
C ASP A 178 8.36 0.86 0.57
N ILE A 179 7.16 1.44 0.46
CA ILE A 179 6.94 2.79 -0.07
C ILE A 179 5.82 3.47 0.75
N ILE A 180 5.98 4.75 1.02
CA ILE A 180 4.94 5.62 1.59
C ILE A 180 4.58 6.67 0.53
N SER A 181 3.28 6.87 0.26
CA SER A 181 2.81 8.06 -0.45
C SER A 181 2.28 9.11 0.55
N PHE A 182 2.59 10.37 0.32
CA PHE A 182 2.17 11.47 1.18
C PHE A 182 1.69 12.67 0.38
N GLY A 183 0.96 13.55 1.02
CA GLY A 183 0.41 14.76 0.39
C GLY A 183 -0.53 15.51 1.32
N LYS A 184 -1.55 16.14 0.77
CA LYS A 184 -2.57 16.94 1.48
C LYS A 184 -1.95 17.99 2.43
N LYS A 185 -1.61 17.58 3.66
CA LYS A 185 -1.12 18.50 4.71
C LYS A 185 0.23 19.14 4.40
N THR A 186 1.07 18.45 3.63
CA THR A 186 2.36 18.99 3.18
C THR A 186 2.24 19.98 2.03
N GLN A 187 1.06 20.11 1.41
CA GLN A 187 0.82 20.88 0.18
C GLN A 187 1.69 20.46 -1.02
N CYS A 188 2.66 19.62 -0.80
CA CYS A 188 3.50 18.96 -1.81
C CYS A 188 3.33 17.45 -1.70
N CYS A 189 3.02 16.79 -2.81
CA CYS A 189 2.83 15.34 -2.84
C CYS A 189 4.11 14.63 -3.23
N GLY A 190 4.40 13.52 -2.57
CA GLY A 190 5.61 12.74 -2.83
C GLY A 190 5.52 11.30 -2.38
N ILE A 191 6.65 10.62 -2.50
CA ILE A 191 6.85 9.27 -1.99
C ILE A 191 8.17 9.17 -1.23
N PHE A 192 8.21 8.33 -0.22
CA PHE A 192 9.44 7.81 0.36
C PHE A 192 9.55 6.33 0.01
N ALA A 193 10.73 5.90 -0.38
CA ALA A 193 11.02 4.52 -0.74
C ALA A 193 12.05 3.92 0.22
N GLY A 194 11.79 2.69 0.66
CA GLY A 194 12.67 1.92 1.54
C GLY A 194 13.72 1.11 0.78
N LYS A 195 14.55 0.41 1.52
CA LYS A 195 15.73 -0.32 1.02
C LYS A 195 15.41 -1.39 -0.04
N ARG A 196 14.19 -1.95 -0.05
CA ARG A 196 13.85 -2.98 -1.03
C ARG A 196 13.88 -2.49 -2.48
N ILE A 197 13.74 -1.19 -2.70
CA ILE A 197 13.89 -0.62 -4.04
C ILE A 197 15.31 -0.84 -4.58
N ASP A 198 16.32 -0.84 -3.70
CA ASP A 198 17.72 -1.05 -4.08
C ASP A 198 18.09 -2.52 -4.32
N GLU A 199 17.14 -3.46 -4.17
CA GLU A 199 17.34 -4.87 -4.54
C GLU A 199 17.47 -5.07 -6.07
N VAL A 200 17.17 -4.06 -6.86
CA VAL A 200 17.31 -4.08 -8.33
C VAL A 200 18.22 -2.97 -8.80
N GLU A 201 19.12 -3.31 -9.71
CA GLU A 201 20.02 -2.34 -10.35
C GLU A 201 19.24 -1.41 -11.28
N ASN A 202 19.72 -0.18 -11.40
CA ASN A 202 19.14 0.87 -12.27
C ASN A 202 17.65 1.10 -11.99
N ASN A 203 17.25 1.08 -10.72
CA ASN A 203 15.88 1.37 -10.32
C ASN A 203 15.44 2.80 -10.70
N VAL A 204 14.17 3.10 -10.57
CA VAL A 204 13.59 4.40 -11.01
C VAL A 204 14.23 5.65 -10.40
N PHE A 205 14.93 5.53 -9.27
CA PHE A 205 15.62 6.65 -8.62
C PHE A 205 17.06 6.81 -9.11
N GLN A 206 17.63 5.76 -9.70
CA GLN A 206 18.98 5.76 -10.28
C GLN A 206 18.97 6.20 -11.75
N GLU A 207 17.91 5.89 -12.49
CA GLU A 207 17.75 6.31 -13.88
C GLU A 207 17.22 7.75 -13.97
N SER A 208 17.98 8.63 -14.61
CA SER A 208 17.56 10.02 -14.85
C SER A 208 16.26 10.09 -15.63
N SER A 209 15.39 11.01 -15.25
CA SER A 209 14.10 11.30 -15.92
C SER A 209 13.05 10.18 -15.89
N ARG A 210 13.27 9.11 -15.11
CA ARG A 210 12.38 7.94 -15.08
C ARG A 210 11.02 8.23 -14.45
N ILE A 211 10.97 8.96 -13.35
CA ILE A 211 9.74 9.28 -12.59
C ILE A 211 9.59 10.76 -12.22
N ASN A 212 10.45 11.62 -12.70
CA ASN A 212 10.34 13.07 -12.45
C ASN A 212 9.13 13.69 -13.18
N SER A 213 8.79 14.90 -12.79
CA SER A 213 7.82 15.74 -13.49
C SER A 213 8.41 17.12 -13.78
N THR A 214 7.85 17.85 -14.76
CA THR A 214 8.30 19.20 -15.14
C THR A 214 8.35 20.16 -13.96
N TRP A 215 7.40 20.05 -13.03
CA TRP A 215 7.28 20.90 -11.84
C TRP A 215 7.81 20.23 -10.56
N GLY A 216 8.35 19.03 -10.65
CA GLY A 216 8.94 18.32 -9.51
C GLY A 216 10.15 19.08 -8.98
N GLY A 217 10.13 19.42 -7.69
CA GLY A 217 11.18 20.22 -7.07
C GLY A 217 11.12 21.71 -7.41
N ASN A 218 9.95 22.23 -7.76
CA ASN A 218 9.74 23.66 -7.95
C ASN A 218 10.11 24.44 -6.68
N LEU A 219 10.87 25.51 -6.83
CA LEU A 219 11.34 26.33 -5.70
C LEU A 219 10.21 26.91 -4.86
N VAL A 220 9.04 27.20 -5.46
CA VAL A 220 7.87 27.73 -4.74
C VAL A 220 7.25 26.68 -3.82
N ASP A 221 7.31 25.40 -4.20
CA ASP A 221 6.76 24.29 -3.40
C ASP A 221 7.73 23.82 -2.30
N MET A 222 8.97 24.32 -2.30
CA MET A 222 10.05 23.88 -1.41
C MET A 222 10.45 24.94 -0.37
N VAL A 223 9.72 26.04 -0.27
CA VAL A 223 9.96 27.16 0.68
C VAL A 223 9.09 27.02 1.93
#